data_9796ab36c5735b0cac18a119e2171f83
#
_entry.id   9796ab36c5735b0cac18a119e2171f83
#
_cell.length_a   1.000
_cell.length_b   1.000
_cell.length_c   1.000
_cell.angle_alpha   90.00
_cell.angle_beta   90.00
_cell.angle_gamma   90.00
#
_symmetry.space_group_name_H-M   'P 1'
#
loop_
_entity.id
_entity.type
_entity.pdbx_description
1 polymer ?
#
loop_
_entity_poly.entity_id
_entity_poly.type
_entity_poly.pdbx_seq_one_letter_code
_entity_poly.pdbx_strand_id
1 'polypeptide(L)'
;MSAKRKTTVAQQPTRWYRGADIPMRLIRAFARQVAERFHPDKIILFGSYAYGTPHADSDVDILVVMPARNQLDQAVRIELACAPPFPLDIIVRTPKEMAWRLEEGNLFLSEVVGKGKVLYEKIDAGVGEEGGSGSARGKETRSRKRSSS
;
A
#
# COMPACT_ATOMS: atom_id res chain seq x y z
N MET A 1 4.70 9.83 -36.90
CA MET A 1 4.23 9.70 -36.47
C MET A 1 4.24 9.42 -35.53
N SER A 2 4.28 9.55 -35.17
CA SER A 2 4.06 9.40 -34.37
C SER A 2 3.64 8.44 -33.55
N ALA A 3 3.92 7.50 -33.67
CA ALA A 3 3.50 6.40 -32.93
C ALA A 3 3.90 6.46 -31.53
N LYS A 4 4.95 7.06 -31.24
CA LYS A 4 5.36 7.20 -29.99
C LYS A 4 4.50 7.90 -29.12
N ARG A 5 4.04 8.99 -29.44
CA ARG A 5 3.20 9.71 -28.63
C ARG A 5 1.97 8.97 -28.42
N LYS A 6 1.55 8.28 -29.43
CA LYS A 6 0.39 7.55 -29.32
C LYS A 6 0.61 6.53 -28.31
N THR A 7 1.75 5.99 -28.20
CA THR A 7 2.04 4.99 -27.23
C THR A 7 1.75 5.48 -25.84
N THR A 8 2.11 6.70 -25.56
CA THR A 8 1.86 7.27 -24.28
C THR A 8 0.37 7.34 -24.02
N VAL A 9 -0.37 7.78 -25.01
CA VAL A 9 -1.80 7.86 -24.88
C VAL A 9 -2.39 6.47 -24.74
N ALA A 10 -1.86 5.53 -25.48
CA ALA A 10 -2.38 4.18 -25.41
C ALA A 10 -2.20 3.56 -24.04
N GLN A 11 -1.27 4.05 -23.25
CA GLN A 11 -1.06 3.53 -21.92
C GLN A 11 -2.05 4.10 -20.94
N GLN A 12 -2.76 5.13 -21.33
CA GLN A 12 -3.78 5.71 -20.48
C GLN A 12 -5.04 4.87 -20.57
N PRO A 13 -5.68 4.59 -19.45
CA PRO A 13 -6.93 3.87 -19.51
C PRO A 13 -7.96 4.73 -20.22
N THR A 14 -8.70 4.12 -21.12
CA THR A 14 -9.77 4.83 -21.82
C THR A 14 -11.11 4.56 -21.16
N ARG A 15 -11.11 3.78 -20.10
CA ARG A 15 -12.34 3.39 -19.44
C ARG A 15 -12.23 3.67 -17.97
N TRP A 16 -13.27 4.25 -17.41
CA TRP A 16 -13.36 4.47 -15.97
C TRP A 16 -14.12 3.29 -15.37
N TYR A 17 -13.52 2.65 -14.39
CA TYR A 17 -14.12 1.50 -13.73
C TYR A 17 -14.78 1.95 -12.42
N ARG A 18 -15.83 1.30 -12.03
CA ARG A 18 -16.49 1.62 -10.78
C ARG A 18 -17.29 0.44 -10.25
N GLY A 19 -17.78 0.58 -9.03
CA GLY A 19 -18.62 -0.41 -8.42
C GLY A 19 -17.91 -1.71 -8.24
N ALA A 20 -18.54 -2.80 -8.64
CA ALA A 20 -17.97 -4.12 -8.48
C ALA A 20 -17.09 -4.55 -9.64
N ASP A 21 -16.94 -3.68 -10.64
CA ASP A 21 -16.25 -4.03 -11.89
C ASP A 21 -14.78 -3.78 -11.97
N ILE A 22 -14.14 -3.30 -10.93
CA ILE A 22 -12.74 -2.93 -11.02
C ILE A 22 -11.86 -4.19 -10.97
N PRO A 23 -11.11 -4.47 -12.05
CA PRO A 23 -10.31 -5.70 -12.07
C PRO A 23 -9.13 -5.59 -11.12
N MET A 24 -8.81 -6.69 -10.45
CA MET A 24 -7.65 -6.71 -9.54
C MET A 24 -6.36 -6.33 -10.24
N ARG A 25 -6.21 -6.64 -11.52
CA ARG A 25 -4.98 -6.28 -12.23
C ARG A 25 -4.76 -4.77 -12.26
N LEU A 26 -5.85 -3.99 -12.30
CA LEU A 26 -5.71 -2.54 -12.29
C LEU A 26 -5.36 -2.03 -10.89
N ILE A 27 -5.93 -2.66 -9.87
CA ILE A 27 -5.60 -2.32 -8.49
C ILE A 27 -4.13 -2.62 -8.22
N ARG A 28 -3.66 -3.78 -8.68
CA ARG A 28 -2.25 -4.15 -8.51
C ARG A 28 -1.33 -3.25 -9.31
N ALA A 29 -1.76 -2.83 -10.49
CA ALA A 29 -0.97 -1.92 -11.31
C ALA A 29 -0.82 -0.57 -10.61
N PHE A 30 -1.89 -0.09 -9.97
CA PHE A 30 -1.83 1.15 -9.21
C PHE A 30 -0.84 1.00 -8.05
N ALA A 31 -0.92 -0.11 -7.32
CA ALA A 31 0.00 -0.33 -6.20
C ALA A 31 1.44 -0.38 -6.68
N ARG A 32 1.68 -0.96 -7.85
CA ARG A 32 3.03 -1.03 -8.39
C ARG A 32 3.56 0.36 -8.72
N GLN A 33 2.71 1.21 -9.29
CA GLN A 33 3.12 2.57 -9.60
C GLN A 33 3.45 3.35 -8.34
N VAL A 34 2.64 3.18 -7.29
CA VAL A 34 2.90 3.84 -6.03
C VAL A 34 4.23 3.35 -5.45
N ALA A 35 4.48 2.04 -5.53
CA ALA A 35 5.71 1.48 -5.00
C ALA A 35 6.92 2.03 -5.74
N GLU A 36 6.83 2.16 -7.05
CA GLU A 36 7.95 2.65 -7.85
C GLU A 36 8.22 4.12 -7.69
N ARG A 37 7.18 4.91 -7.48
CA ARG A 37 7.36 6.36 -7.39
C ARG A 37 7.59 6.86 -5.99
N PHE A 38 7.00 6.24 -5.00
CA PHE A 38 7.04 6.74 -3.62
C PHE A 38 7.80 5.87 -2.64
N HIS A 39 8.11 4.64 -3.03
CA HIS A 39 8.90 3.72 -2.20
C HIS A 39 8.36 3.58 -0.78
N PRO A 40 7.07 3.26 -0.63
CA PRO A 40 6.50 3.12 0.71
C PRO A 40 7.00 1.86 1.39
N ASP A 41 6.73 1.76 2.68
CA ASP A 41 7.07 0.54 3.41
C ASP A 41 6.09 -0.58 3.11
N LYS A 42 4.82 -0.24 2.91
CA LYS A 42 3.80 -1.25 2.69
C LYS A 42 2.57 -0.63 2.02
N ILE A 43 1.88 -1.41 1.21
CA ILE A 43 0.61 -1.02 0.61
C ILE A 43 -0.37 -2.16 0.87
N ILE A 44 -1.50 -1.85 1.48
CA ILE A 44 -2.51 -2.84 1.85
C ILE A 44 -3.85 -2.47 1.25
N LEU A 45 -4.47 -3.41 0.56
CA LEU A 45 -5.84 -3.27 0.08
C LEU A 45 -6.77 -3.70 1.20
N PHE A 46 -7.76 -2.89 1.53
CA PHE A 46 -8.72 -3.28 2.54
C PHE A 46 -10.13 -2.98 2.03
N GLY A 47 -11.12 -3.19 2.86
CA GLY A 47 -12.49 -2.94 2.45
C GLY A 47 -13.06 -4.02 1.55
N SER A 48 -14.16 -3.72 0.87
CA SER A 48 -14.91 -4.73 0.13
C SER A 48 -14.10 -5.45 -0.94
N TYR A 49 -13.18 -4.78 -1.60
CA TYR A 49 -12.38 -5.43 -2.62
C TYR A 49 -11.39 -6.42 -2.01
N ALA A 50 -10.94 -6.18 -0.79
CA ALA A 50 -10.05 -7.13 -0.12
C ALA A 50 -10.83 -8.32 0.41
N TYR A 51 -12.07 -8.08 0.82
CA TYR A 51 -12.87 -9.12 1.45
C TYR A 51 -13.70 -9.94 0.44
N GLY A 52 -13.65 -9.57 -0.84
CA GLY A 52 -14.35 -10.32 -1.86
C GLY A 52 -15.84 -9.99 -1.97
N THR A 53 -16.25 -8.84 -1.46
CA THR A 53 -17.66 -8.46 -1.45
C THR A 53 -17.90 -7.08 -2.05
N PRO A 54 -17.31 -6.75 -3.21
CA PRO A 54 -17.57 -5.43 -3.79
C PRO A 54 -19.00 -5.33 -4.34
N HIS A 55 -19.53 -4.14 -4.32
CA HIS A 55 -20.89 -3.88 -4.82
C HIS A 55 -20.90 -2.55 -5.55
N ALA A 56 -22.10 -2.13 -5.96
CA ALA A 56 -22.24 -0.98 -6.84
C ALA A 56 -21.61 0.30 -6.31
N ASP A 57 -21.60 0.47 -5.00
CA ASP A 57 -21.05 1.67 -4.40
C ASP A 57 -19.65 1.50 -3.86
N SER A 58 -18.98 0.39 -4.19
CA SER A 58 -17.68 0.11 -3.63
C SER A 58 -16.59 0.97 -4.28
N ASP A 59 -15.69 1.50 -3.43
CA ASP A 59 -14.50 2.18 -3.89
C ASP A 59 -13.34 1.24 -3.53
N VAL A 60 -12.20 1.48 -4.14
CA VAL A 60 -11.00 0.73 -3.79
C VAL A 60 -10.37 1.43 -2.58
N ASP A 61 -10.19 0.70 -1.49
CA ASP A 61 -9.64 1.25 -0.25
C ASP A 61 -8.20 0.80 -0.08
N ILE A 62 -7.27 1.74 -0.03
CA ILE A 62 -5.84 1.44 0.03
C ILE A 62 -5.20 2.16 1.22
N LEU A 63 -4.43 1.43 2.00
CA LEU A 63 -3.61 2.00 3.07
C LEU A 63 -2.16 1.96 2.62
N VAL A 64 -1.49 3.10 2.65
CA VAL A 64 -0.07 3.20 2.30
C VAL A 64 0.68 3.55 3.57
N VAL A 65 1.63 2.71 3.96
CA VAL A 65 2.46 2.94 5.13
C VAL A 65 3.79 3.52 4.66
N MET A 66 4.08 4.75 5.02
CA MET A 66 5.30 5.41 4.61
C MET A 66 5.53 6.66 5.47
N PRO A 67 6.77 7.13 5.57
CA PRO A 67 7.02 8.39 6.27
C PRO A 67 6.32 9.54 5.55
N ALA A 68 5.74 10.44 6.31
CA ALA A 68 5.07 11.62 5.73
C ALA A 68 4.92 12.68 6.81
N ARG A 69 5.15 13.91 6.44
CA ARG A 69 4.96 15.01 7.38
C ARG A 69 3.48 15.30 7.52
N ASN A 70 2.77 15.25 6.40
CA ASN A 70 1.34 15.50 6.38
C ASN A 70 0.72 14.35 5.62
N GLN A 71 0.01 13.48 6.33
CA GLN A 71 -0.51 12.26 5.76
C GLN A 71 -1.59 12.52 4.72
N LEU A 72 -2.44 13.50 4.94
CA LEU A 72 -3.48 13.82 4.00
C LEU A 72 -2.89 14.40 2.71
N ASP A 73 -1.92 15.28 2.84
CA ASP A 73 -1.25 15.86 1.69
C ASP A 73 -0.54 14.78 0.88
N GLN A 74 0.10 13.83 1.58
CA GLN A 74 0.80 12.75 0.90
C GLN A 74 -0.18 11.87 0.13
N ALA A 75 -1.35 11.61 0.70
CA ALA A 75 -2.38 10.81 0.02
C ALA A 75 -2.80 11.49 -1.28
N VAL A 76 -2.99 12.81 -1.24
CA VAL A 76 -3.37 13.55 -2.43
C VAL A 76 -2.26 13.50 -3.48
N ARG A 77 -1.01 13.61 -3.06
CA ARG A 77 0.11 13.53 -3.99
C ARG A 77 0.17 12.20 -4.70
N ILE A 78 -0.07 11.13 -3.95
CA ILE A 78 -0.05 9.79 -4.54
C ILE A 78 -1.17 9.65 -5.56
N GLU A 79 -2.37 10.07 -5.21
CA GLU A 79 -3.50 9.95 -6.10
C GLU A 79 -3.30 10.75 -7.38
N LEU A 80 -2.78 11.96 -7.27
CA LEU A 80 -2.54 12.79 -8.44
C LEU A 80 -1.44 12.22 -9.31
N ALA A 81 -0.39 11.68 -8.72
CA ALA A 81 0.74 11.16 -9.49
C ALA A 81 0.39 9.86 -10.20
N CYS A 82 -0.42 9.01 -9.59
CA CYS A 82 -0.71 7.70 -10.13
C CYS A 82 -2.09 7.58 -10.79
N ALA A 83 -2.94 8.56 -10.60
CA ALA A 83 -4.22 8.73 -11.31
C ALA A 83 -4.90 7.42 -11.72
N PRO A 84 -5.41 6.65 -10.76
CA PRO A 84 -6.05 5.37 -11.10
C PRO A 84 -7.35 5.57 -11.87
N PRO A 85 -7.71 4.62 -12.72
CA PRO A 85 -8.95 4.74 -13.50
C PRO A 85 -10.16 4.19 -12.75
N PHE A 86 -10.23 4.42 -11.45
CA PHE A 86 -11.34 3.95 -10.62
C PHE A 86 -11.42 4.80 -9.35
N PRO A 87 -12.58 4.77 -8.67
CA PRO A 87 -12.70 5.50 -7.42
C PRO A 87 -11.77 4.93 -6.36
N LEU A 88 -11.03 5.79 -5.71
CA LEU A 88 -10.01 5.38 -4.76
C LEU A 88 -10.17 6.15 -3.47
N ASP A 89 -10.08 5.42 -2.35
CA ASP A 89 -10.00 6.03 -1.04
C ASP A 89 -8.64 5.61 -0.48
N ILE A 90 -7.72 6.57 -0.41
CA ILE A 90 -6.37 6.27 0.02
C ILE A 90 -6.06 6.92 1.35
N ILE A 91 -5.48 6.14 2.25
CA ILE A 91 -5.09 6.59 3.58
C ILE A 91 -3.59 6.37 3.73
N VAL A 92 -2.90 7.38 4.21
CA VAL A 92 -1.46 7.27 4.47
C VAL A 92 -1.25 7.28 5.98
N ARG A 93 -0.42 6.37 6.47
CA ARG A 93 -0.03 6.34 7.88
C ARG A 93 1.47 6.09 7.95
N THR A 94 2.12 6.71 8.92
CA THR A 94 3.55 6.49 9.09
C THR A 94 3.78 5.15 9.78
N PRO A 95 4.96 4.54 9.59
CA PRO A 95 5.25 3.28 10.28
C PRO A 95 5.16 3.43 11.80
N LYS A 96 5.60 4.57 12.32
CA LYS A 96 5.56 4.81 13.76
C LYS A 96 4.11 4.87 14.25
N GLU A 97 3.26 5.56 13.51
CA GLU A 97 1.86 5.67 13.88
C GLU A 97 1.16 4.31 13.78
N MET A 98 1.50 3.53 12.76
CA MET A 98 0.93 2.20 12.64
C MET A 98 1.24 1.35 13.87
N ALA A 99 2.52 1.34 14.27
CA ALA A 99 2.94 0.55 15.41
C ALA A 99 2.23 1.01 16.68
N TRP A 100 2.19 2.32 16.89
CA TRP A 100 1.57 2.88 18.08
C TRP A 100 0.08 2.59 18.16
N ARG A 101 -0.63 2.83 17.06
CA ARG A 101 -2.07 2.63 17.08
C ARG A 101 -2.47 1.16 17.19
N LEU A 102 -1.68 0.28 16.57
CA LEU A 102 -1.96 -1.14 16.68
C LEU A 102 -1.74 -1.61 18.13
N GLU A 103 -0.70 -1.09 18.76
CA GLU A 103 -0.40 -1.44 20.13
C GLU A 103 -1.51 -0.98 21.06
N GLU A 104 -2.14 0.15 20.75
CA GLU A 104 -3.23 0.66 21.54
C GLU A 104 -4.58 0.02 21.23
N GLY A 105 -4.60 -0.92 20.32
CA GLY A 105 -5.82 -1.64 20.01
C GLY A 105 -6.77 -0.95 19.04
N ASN A 106 -6.24 -0.13 18.15
CA ASN A 106 -7.07 0.54 17.13
C ASN A 106 -7.79 -0.51 16.30
N LEU A 107 -9.12 -0.55 16.40
CA LEU A 107 -9.90 -1.57 15.74
C LEU A 107 -9.84 -1.51 14.22
N PHE A 108 -9.87 -0.30 13.68
CA PHE A 108 -9.82 -0.13 12.24
C PHE A 108 -8.50 -0.65 11.67
N LEU A 109 -7.38 -0.21 12.22
CA LEU A 109 -6.08 -0.64 11.72
C LEU A 109 -5.83 -2.12 11.97
N SER A 110 -6.33 -2.63 13.09
CA SER A 110 -6.19 -4.07 13.38
C SER A 110 -6.92 -4.88 12.33
N GLU A 111 -8.08 -4.42 11.90
CA GLU A 111 -8.83 -5.12 10.87
C GLU A 111 -8.13 -5.02 9.52
N VAL A 112 -7.61 -3.85 9.18
CA VAL A 112 -6.89 -3.67 7.92
C VAL A 112 -5.71 -4.62 7.85
N VAL A 113 -4.92 -4.70 8.93
CA VAL A 113 -3.75 -5.57 8.95
C VAL A 113 -4.16 -7.04 8.96
N GLY A 114 -5.20 -7.38 9.71
CA GLY A 114 -5.60 -8.77 9.86
C GLY A 114 -6.34 -9.34 8.66
N LYS A 115 -7.16 -8.53 8.00
CA LYS A 115 -7.99 -9.01 6.90
C LYS A 115 -7.64 -8.46 5.54
N GLY A 116 -6.84 -7.39 5.48
CA GLY A 116 -6.47 -6.78 4.22
C GLY A 116 -5.51 -7.64 3.44
N LYS A 117 -5.32 -7.26 2.18
CA LYS A 117 -4.37 -7.94 1.31
C LYS A 117 -3.16 -7.06 1.09
N VAL A 118 -1.98 -7.56 1.42
CA VAL A 118 -0.74 -6.81 1.20
C VAL A 118 -0.44 -6.85 -0.29
N LEU A 119 -0.45 -5.69 -0.93
CA LEU A 119 -0.14 -5.59 -2.36
C LEU A 119 1.34 -5.32 -2.58
N TYR A 120 2.01 -4.74 -1.60
CA TYR A 120 3.43 -4.45 -1.71
C TYR A 120 4.02 -4.33 -0.30
N GLU A 121 5.20 -4.83 -0.12
CA GLU A 121 5.91 -4.71 1.13
C GLU A 121 7.39 -4.56 0.81
N LYS A 122 8.00 -3.50 1.36
CA LYS A 122 9.40 -3.23 1.12
C LYS A 122 10.24 -4.33 1.74
N ILE A 123 11.22 -4.81 0.99
CA ILE A 123 12.14 -5.79 1.51
C ILE A 123 13.28 -5.03 2.16
N ASP A 124 13.53 -5.35 3.41
CA ASP A 124 14.63 -4.71 4.12
C ASP A 124 15.91 -5.46 3.78
N ALA A 125 16.64 -4.93 2.83
CA ALA A 125 17.86 -5.55 2.37
C ALA A 125 18.90 -5.70 3.46
N GLY A 126 18.83 -4.85 4.45
CA GLY A 126 19.77 -4.93 5.55
C GLY A 126 19.57 -6.16 6.39
N VAL A 127 18.40 -6.72 6.31
CA VAL A 127 18.10 -7.85 7.11
C VAL A 127 18.42 -9.08 6.35
N GLY A 128 18.06 -9.03 5.22
CA GLY A 128 18.24 -10.14 4.42
C GLY A 128 19.58 -10.62 4.26
N GLU A 129 19.91 -10.52 4.56
CA GLU A 129 20.81 -10.92 4.37
C GLU A 129 21.16 -11.54 5.11
N GLU A 130 20.97 -11.67 5.52
CA GLU A 130 21.00 -12.02 6.07
C GLU A 130 20.44 -12.60 6.45
N GLY A 131 20.42 -12.79 6.43
CA GLY A 131 19.82 -13.26 6.70
C GLY A 131 19.35 -13.67 7.10
N GLY A 132 19.66 -13.80 7.27
CA GLY A 132 19.18 -14.16 7.60
C GLY A 132 18.69 -14.37 8.17
N SER A 133 19.13 -14.49 8.40
CA SER A 133 18.73 -14.57 8.94
C SER A 133 18.23 -14.48 9.60
N GLY A 134 18.58 -14.48 10.01
CA GLY A 134 18.16 -14.39 10.57
C GLY A 134 17.69 -14.16 11.28
N SER A 135 18.12 -14.38 11.57
CA SER A 135 17.70 -14.14 12.14
C SER A 135 17.34 -13.89 12.86
N ALA A 136 17.84 -14.02 13.19
CA ALA A 136 17.56 -13.77 13.70
C ALA A 136 17.35 -13.42 14.42
N ARG A 137 17.89 -13.56 14.87
CA ARG A 137 17.72 -13.16 15.35
C ARG A 137 17.14 -12.63 16.09
N GLY A 138 18.07 -12.64 16.21
CA GLY A 138 17.69 -12.25 16.64
C GLY A 138 17.36 -11.83 17.26
N LYS A 139 17.86 -11.96 17.49
CA LYS A 139 17.62 -11.65 17.83
C LYS A 139 17.28 -11.24 18.38
N GLU A 140 18.06 -11.44 18.51
CA GLU A 140 17.89 -11.12 18.77
C GLU A 140 17.52 -10.60 19.29
N THR A 141 18.37 -10.80 19.37
CA THR A 141 18.12 -10.34 19.56
C THR A 141 17.83 -9.78 20.01
N ARG A 142 18.42 -9.91 20.38
CA ARG A 142 18.27 -9.42 20.52
C ARG A 142 17.67 -8.88 21.06
N SER A 143 18.33 -9.03 21.02
CA SER A 143 17.86 -8.63 21.24
C SER A 143 17.52 -8.10 21.71
N ARG A 144 17.99 -8.16 22.02
CA ARG A 144 17.73 -7.74 22.19
C ARG A 144 17.38 -7.05 22.65
N LYS A 145 17.85 -7.09 22.72
CA LYS A 145 17.56 -6.56 22.87
C LYS A 145 17.18 -5.81 23.18
N ARG A 146 17.58 -5.97 23.32
CA ARG A 146 17.15 -5.37 23.39
C ARG A 146 16.56 -4.57 23.69
N SER A 147 16.91 -4.72 23.59
CA SER A 147 16.28 -4.08 23.69
C SER A 147 15.63 -3.45 23.91
N SER A 148 15.93 -3.54 24.03
CA SER A 148 15.24 -3.01 24.17
C SER A 148 14.65 -2.49 24.28
N SER A 149 15.08 -2.72 24.39
CA SER A 149 14.47 -2.25 24.51
C SER A 149 14.13 -1.96 24.54
#